data_0b2bf2234482c086b5e8068ade70b87e
#
_entry.id   0b2bf2234482c086b5e8068ade70b87e
#
_cell.length_a   1.000
_cell.length_b   1.000
_cell.length_c   1.000
_cell.angle_alpha   90.00
_cell.angle_beta   90.00
_cell.angle_gamma   90.00
#
_symmetry.space_group_name_H-M   'P 1'
#
loop_
_entity.id
_entity.type
_entity.pdbx_description
1 polymer ?
#
loop_
_entity_poly.entity_id
_entity_poly.type
_entity_poly.pdbx_seq_one_letter_code
_entity_poly.pdbx_strand_id
1 'polypeptide(L)'
;MIQIPEKTGWDRHHQLPGQEQRHIMRMQLSCIRLEIYLGKGTHYVSDLNEPHHASNLTAVNSNHSAFEKYVDKNRTSYTISGNSFSSQIYNDAVSLSVGDLMFSAAKHSKELVDMAQNESTYSNAGNQSVQYAIRTVTQYIYKFGKEVGIY
;
A
#
# COMPACT_ATOMS: atom_id res chain seq x y z
N MET A 1 -8.59 -6.42 31.82
CA MET A 1 -7.38 -6.19 32.65
C MET A 1 -6.39 -7.26 32.26
N ILE A 2 -5.43 -6.91 31.39
CA ILE A 2 -4.40 -7.86 30.89
C ILE A 2 -3.29 -7.82 31.93
N GLN A 3 -3.10 -8.94 32.66
CA GLN A 3 -1.96 -9.10 33.55
C GLN A 3 -0.70 -9.28 32.69
N ILE A 4 0.22 -8.34 32.81
CA ILE A 4 1.58 -8.47 32.29
C ILE A 4 2.28 -9.45 33.22
N PRO A 5 2.83 -10.57 32.72
CA PRO A 5 3.58 -11.49 33.56
C PRO A 5 4.82 -10.79 34.12
N GLU A 6 5.02 -10.93 35.41
CA GLU A 6 6.21 -10.46 36.12
C GLU A 6 7.49 -10.99 35.44
N LYS A 7 8.48 -10.16 35.40
CA LYS A 7 9.84 -10.42 34.89
C LYS A 7 10.38 -11.74 35.43
N THR A 8 10.32 -12.78 34.62
CA THR A 8 11.07 -13.99 34.87
C THR A 8 12.55 -13.69 34.66
N GLY A 9 13.32 -13.81 35.71
CA GLY A 9 14.75 -13.97 35.92
C GLY A 9 15.72 -13.99 34.73
N TRP A 10 15.69 -12.99 33.87
CA TRP A 10 16.78 -12.70 32.95
C TRP A 10 17.82 -11.81 33.63
N ASP A 11 18.27 -12.29 34.79
CA ASP A 11 19.22 -11.57 35.62
C ASP A 11 20.66 -11.70 35.09
N ARG A 12 21.17 -10.61 34.62
CA ARG A 12 22.49 -10.01 34.85
C ARG A 12 23.78 -10.71 34.40
N HIS A 13 23.78 -11.89 33.79
CA HIS A 13 25.04 -12.57 33.46
C HIS A 13 25.21 -13.04 31.99
N HIS A 14 24.28 -12.76 31.09
CA HIS A 14 24.47 -13.06 29.67
C HIS A 14 24.49 -11.76 28.85
N GLN A 15 25.54 -10.96 29.02
CA GLN A 15 25.88 -9.99 27.98
C GLN A 15 26.37 -10.80 26.79
N LEU A 16 25.55 -10.77 25.72
CA LEU A 16 25.96 -11.35 24.43
C LEU A 16 27.30 -10.75 24.01
N PRO A 17 28.26 -11.56 23.49
CA PRO A 17 29.51 -11.04 22.97
C PRO A 17 29.26 -9.85 22.03
N GLY A 18 30.11 -8.85 22.07
CA GLY A 18 29.86 -7.60 21.31
C GLY A 18 29.68 -7.80 19.80
N GLN A 19 30.09 -8.95 19.24
CA GLN A 19 29.79 -9.33 17.86
C GLN A 19 28.31 -9.72 17.66
N GLU A 20 27.72 -10.50 18.56
CA GLU A 20 26.31 -10.89 18.51
C GLU A 20 25.40 -9.68 18.71
N GLN A 21 25.71 -8.80 19.65
CA GLN A 21 24.95 -7.56 19.85
C GLN A 21 24.95 -6.69 18.59
N ARG A 22 26.10 -6.56 17.91
CA ARG A 22 26.20 -5.82 16.65
C ARG A 22 25.43 -6.51 15.53
N HIS A 23 25.41 -7.83 15.48
CA HIS A 23 24.66 -8.60 14.49
C HIS A 23 23.14 -8.39 14.68
N ILE A 24 22.63 -8.55 15.90
CA ILE A 24 21.23 -8.32 16.25
C ILE A 24 20.81 -6.89 15.91
N MET A 25 21.64 -5.89 16.28
CA MET A 25 21.36 -4.49 15.97
C MET A 25 21.30 -4.24 14.46
N ARG A 26 22.19 -4.84 13.67
CA ARG A 26 22.16 -4.74 12.19
C ARG A 26 20.91 -5.38 11.60
N MET A 27 20.47 -6.52 12.11
CA MET A 27 19.24 -7.18 11.69
C MET A 27 18.01 -6.31 12.01
N GLN A 28 17.92 -5.77 13.22
CA GLN A 28 16.83 -4.88 13.62
C GLN A 28 16.77 -3.62 12.75
N LEU A 29 17.90 -2.97 12.47
CA LEU A 29 17.97 -1.81 11.58
C LEU A 29 17.57 -2.16 10.15
N SER A 30 17.88 -3.37 9.67
CA SER A 30 17.47 -3.84 8.35
C SER A 30 15.95 -4.04 8.29
N CYS A 31 15.34 -4.64 9.32
CA CYS A 31 13.89 -4.80 9.40
C CYS A 31 13.17 -3.44 9.41
N ILE A 32 13.62 -2.50 10.26
CA ILE A 32 13.04 -1.15 10.31
C ILE A 32 13.15 -0.44 8.95
N ARG A 33 14.27 -0.58 8.24
CA ARG A 33 14.41 -0.01 6.90
C ARG A 33 13.43 -0.62 5.90
N LEU A 34 13.26 -1.94 5.92
CA LEU A 34 12.31 -2.64 5.05
C LEU A 34 10.88 -2.15 5.30
N GLU A 35 10.47 -2.01 6.55
CA GLU A 35 9.14 -1.48 6.90
C GLU A 35 8.94 -0.05 6.39
N ILE A 36 9.92 0.83 6.56
CA ILE A 36 9.87 2.21 6.06
C ILE A 36 9.77 2.24 4.54
N TYR A 37 10.56 1.44 3.83
CA TYR A 37 10.53 1.40 2.36
C TYR A 37 9.24 0.76 1.83
N LEU A 38 8.72 -0.27 2.49
CA LEU A 38 7.43 -0.86 2.16
C LEU A 38 6.31 0.18 2.32
N GLY A 39 6.29 0.92 3.44
CA GLY A 39 5.31 1.97 3.69
C GLY A 39 5.36 3.09 2.64
N LYS A 40 6.56 3.57 2.30
CA LYS A 40 6.74 4.57 1.23
C LYS A 40 6.28 4.04 -0.13
N GLY A 41 6.67 2.82 -0.48
CA GLY A 41 6.27 2.21 -1.74
C GLY A 41 4.74 2.02 -1.82
N THR A 42 4.11 1.58 -0.74
CA THR A 42 2.65 1.47 -0.65
C THR A 42 1.96 2.81 -0.86
N HIS A 43 2.49 3.90 -0.28
CA HIS A 43 1.98 5.24 -0.49
C HIS A 43 2.03 5.65 -1.98
N TYR A 44 3.19 5.50 -2.63
CA TYR A 44 3.31 5.82 -4.07
C TYR A 44 2.39 4.97 -4.94
N VAL A 45 2.25 3.67 -4.65
CA VAL A 45 1.32 2.80 -5.39
C VAL A 45 -0.12 3.27 -5.19
N SER A 46 -0.48 3.73 -3.99
CA SER A 46 -1.82 4.27 -3.71
C SER A 46 -2.07 5.56 -4.50
N ASP A 47 -1.13 6.50 -4.50
CA ASP A 47 -1.23 7.77 -5.20
C ASP A 47 -1.43 7.60 -6.71
N LEU A 48 -0.78 6.61 -7.32
CA LEU A 48 -0.95 6.32 -8.74
C LEU A 48 -2.35 5.82 -9.11
N ASN A 49 -3.15 5.42 -8.13
CA ASN A 49 -4.55 5.05 -8.33
C ASN A 49 -5.52 6.22 -8.13
N GLU A 50 -5.03 7.41 -7.78
CA GLU A 50 -5.82 8.62 -7.72
C GLU A 50 -5.77 9.32 -9.10
N PRO A 51 -6.92 9.57 -9.77
CA PRO A 51 -6.97 10.07 -11.16
C PRO A 51 -6.24 11.39 -11.40
N HIS A 52 -6.29 12.33 -10.46
CA HIS A 52 -5.63 13.62 -10.60
C HIS A 52 -4.10 13.50 -10.43
N HIS A 53 -3.64 12.65 -9.49
CA HIS A 53 -2.20 12.36 -9.33
C HIS A 53 -1.63 11.70 -10.59
N ALA A 54 -2.32 10.67 -11.12
CA ALA A 54 -1.90 9.99 -12.35
C ALA A 54 -1.91 10.90 -13.58
N SER A 55 -2.69 11.97 -13.56
CA SER A 55 -2.82 12.95 -14.65
C SER A 55 -2.02 14.23 -14.40
N ASN A 56 -1.23 14.30 -13.31
CA ASN A 56 -0.45 15.46 -12.90
C ASN A 56 -1.31 16.75 -12.77
N LEU A 57 -2.52 16.60 -12.24
CA LEU A 57 -3.43 17.69 -11.95
C LEU A 57 -3.33 18.11 -10.49
N THR A 58 -3.40 19.40 -10.24
CA THR A 58 -3.31 19.98 -8.90
C THR A 58 -4.66 20.48 -8.41
N ALA A 59 -4.80 20.67 -7.11
CA ALA A 59 -5.99 21.23 -6.49
C ALA A 59 -6.34 22.65 -6.97
N VAL A 60 -5.38 23.36 -7.58
CA VAL A 60 -5.57 24.74 -8.04
C VAL A 60 -6.33 24.81 -9.37
N ASN A 61 -6.13 23.82 -10.24
CA ASN A 61 -6.67 23.82 -11.61
C ASN A 61 -7.56 22.64 -11.93
N SER A 62 -8.03 21.93 -10.90
CA SER A 62 -8.89 20.74 -11.06
C SER A 62 -9.81 20.53 -9.86
N ASN A 63 -10.72 19.57 -9.98
CA ASN A 63 -11.60 19.14 -8.89
C ASN A 63 -10.93 18.18 -7.89
N HIS A 64 -9.62 18.06 -7.89
CA HIS A 64 -8.82 17.15 -7.07
C HIS A 64 -9.31 17.11 -5.61
N SER A 65 -9.24 18.23 -4.90
CA SER A 65 -9.64 18.27 -3.48
C SER A 65 -11.13 17.96 -3.23
N ALA A 66 -11.99 18.26 -4.20
CA ALA A 66 -13.42 17.96 -4.08
C ALA A 66 -13.65 16.45 -4.27
N PHE A 67 -12.97 15.83 -5.23
CA PHE A 67 -13.04 14.41 -5.48
C PHE A 67 -12.49 13.60 -4.30
N GLU A 68 -11.32 13.94 -3.77
CA GLU A 68 -10.74 13.28 -2.60
C GLU A 68 -11.67 13.34 -1.38
N LYS A 69 -12.24 14.52 -1.09
CA LYS A 69 -13.23 14.67 0.00
C LYS A 69 -14.47 13.81 -0.21
N TYR A 70 -14.93 13.69 -1.45
CA TYR A 70 -16.04 12.82 -1.80
C TYR A 70 -15.70 11.35 -1.53
N VAL A 71 -14.52 10.89 -2.00
CA VAL A 71 -14.05 9.51 -1.81
C VAL A 71 -13.87 9.20 -0.32
N ASP A 72 -13.23 10.09 0.44
CA ASP A 72 -13.04 9.90 1.89
C ASP A 72 -14.37 9.81 2.65
N LYS A 73 -15.32 10.68 2.33
CA LYS A 73 -16.66 10.65 2.94
C LYS A 73 -17.38 9.32 2.70
N ASN A 74 -17.15 8.70 1.55
CA ASN A 74 -17.80 7.45 1.13
C ASN A 74 -16.91 6.22 1.32
N ARG A 75 -15.76 6.33 2.01
CA ARG A 75 -14.76 5.26 2.12
C ARG A 75 -15.29 3.91 2.60
N THR A 76 -16.30 3.91 3.45
CA THR A 76 -16.91 2.68 4.00
C THR A 76 -17.81 1.96 3.00
N SER A 77 -18.18 2.58 1.87
CA SER A 77 -18.98 1.96 0.81
C SER A 77 -18.13 1.22 -0.22
N TYR A 78 -16.84 1.48 -0.26
CA TYR A 78 -15.92 0.83 -1.21
C TYR A 78 -15.40 -0.47 -0.61
N THR A 79 -16.01 -1.57 -1.01
CA THR A 79 -15.61 -2.91 -0.58
C THR A 79 -15.23 -3.77 -1.76
N ILE A 80 -14.21 -4.61 -1.59
CA ILE A 80 -13.89 -5.67 -2.52
C ILE A 80 -14.14 -7.00 -1.81
N SER A 81 -14.93 -7.87 -2.43
CA SER A 81 -15.08 -9.25 -1.96
C SER A 81 -13.76 -10.00 -2.10
N GLY A 82 -13.40 -10.81 -1.10
CA GLY A 82 -12.22 -11.69 -1.17
C GLY A 82 -12.24 -12.61 -2.40
N ASN A 83 -13.42 -12.97 -2.90
CA ASN A 83 -13.59 -13.75 -4.13
C ASN A 83 -13.18 -12.97 -5.41
N SER A 84 -13.02 -11.66 -5.34
CA SER A 84 -12.51 -10.84 -6.45
C SER A 84 -10.99 -10.95 -6.62
N PHE A 85 -10.29 -11.54 -5.65
CA PHE A 85 -8.86 -11.80 -5.73
C PHE A 85 -8.63 -13.22 -6.25
N SER A 86 -8.64 -13.36 -7.57
CA SER A 86 -8.31 -14.63 -8.23
C SER A 86 -6.82 -14.97 -8.11
N SER A 87 -6.47 -16.23 -8.31
CA SER A 87 -5.06 -16.67 -8.40
C SER A 87 -4.27 -15.89 -9.46
N GLN A 88 -4.94 -15.40 -10.52
CA GLN A 88 -4.30 -14.59 -11.56
C GLN A 88 -3.73 -13.29 -11.01
N ILE A 89 -4.41 -12.61 -10.09
CA ILE A 89 -3.91 -11.36 -9.46
C ILE A 89 -2.57 -11.60 -8.77
N TYR A 90 -2.43 -12.70 -8.06
CA TYR A 90 -1.19 -13.08 -7.37
C TYR A 90 -0.10 -13.54 -8.33
N ASN A 91 -0.46 -14.27 -9.39
CA ASN A 91 0.47 -14.65 -10.44
C ASN A 91 1.02 -13.42 -11.16
N ASP A 92 0.16 -12.45 -11.50
CA ASP A 92 0.57 -11.17 -12.10
C ASP A 92 1.51 -10.40 -11.16
N ALA A 93 1.22 -10.39 -9.86
CA ALA A 93 2.07 -9.73 -8.86
C ALA A 93 3.49 -10.28 -8.83
N VAL A 94 3.66 -11.59 -9.01
CA VAL A 94 4.98 -12.24 -9.03
C VAL A 94 5.69 -12.06 -10.36
N SER A 95 4.96 -12.18 -11.48
CA SER A 95 5.54 -12.16 -12.84
C SER A 95 5.89 -10.76 -13.35
N LEU A 96 5.11 -9.75 -12.97
CA LEU A 96 5.34 -8.36 -13.40
C LEU A 96 6.42 -7.69 -12.54
N SER A 97 7.16 -6.76 -13.13
CA SER A 97 8.01 -5.86 -12.34
C SER A 97 7.16 -4.89 -11.52
N VAL A 98 7.73 -4.31 -10.45
CA VAL A 98 7.07 -3.23 -9.69
C VAL A 98 6.74 -2.06 -10.62
N GLY A 99 7.64 -1.72 -11.55
CA GLY A 99 7.42 -0.66 -12.54
C GLY A 99 6.20 -0.94 -13.42
N ASP A 100 6.01 -2.17 -13.90
CA ASP A 100 4.86 -2.54 -14.73
C ASP A 100 3.54 -2.50 -13.93
N LEU A 101 3.55 -2.93 -12.67
CA LEU A 101 2.39 -2.80 -11.78
C LEU A 101 2.01 -1.32 -11.58
N MET A 102 3.00 -0.47 -11.30
CA MET A 102 2.79 0.97 -11.12
C MET A 102 2.33 1.65 -12.41
N PHE A 103 2.91 1.30 -13.54
CA PHE A 103 2.50 1.83 -14.85
C PHE A 103 1.06 1.44 -15.19
N SER A 104 0.66 0.20 -14.93
CA SER A 104 -0.71 -0.27 -15.13
C SER A 104 -1.71 0.48 -14.25
N ALA A 105 -1.34 0.73 -12.97
CA ALA A 105 -2.15 1.52 -12.05
C ALA A 105 -2.34 2.96 -12.56
N ALA A 106 -1.26 3.63 -12.90
CA ALA A 106 -1.29 5.01 -13.41
C ALA A 106 -2.10 5.11 -14.71
N LYS A 107 -1.95 4.15 -15.62
CA LYS A 107 -2.70 4.12 -16.88
C LYS A 107 -4.20 3.99 -16.63
N HIS A 108 -4.61 3.02 -15.82
CA HIS A 108 -6.03 2.83 -15.47
C HIS A 108 -6.60 4.08 -14.79
N SER A 109 -5.89 4.63 -13.83
CA SER A 109 -6.31 5.81 -13.09
C SER A 109 -6.46 7.03 -13.98
N LYS A 110 -5.53 7.23 -14.92
CA LYS A 110 -5.61 8.32 -15.90
C LYS A 110 -6.85 8.26 -16.79
N GLU A 111 -7.34 7.05 -17.11
CA GLU A 111 -8.58 6.86 -17.88
C GLU A 111 -9.83 7.32 -17.11
N LEU A 112 -9.73 7.46 -15.78
CA LEU A 112 -10.84 7.90 -14.92
C LEU A 112 -10.87 9.42 -14.69
N VAL A 113 -9.87 10.16 -15.18
CA VAL A 113 -9.70 11.59 -14.80
C VAL A 113 -10.90 12.45 -15.20
N ASP A 114 -11.49 12.25 -16.37
CA ASP A 114 -12.64 13.02 -16.82
C ASP A 114 -13.87 12.80 -15.92
N MET A 115 -14.05 11.55 -15.46
CA MET A 115 -15.10 11.23 -14.48
C MET A 115 -14.80 11.82 -13.09
N ALA A 116 -13.54 11.89 -12.70
CA ALA A 116 -13.11 12.47 -11.43
C ALA A 116 -13.12 14.02 -11.46
N GLN A 117 -13.24 14.64 -12.61
CA GLN A 117 -13.42 16.08 -12.78
C GLN A 117 -14.90 16.51 -12.76
N ASN A 118 -15.85 15.58 -12.79
CA ASN A 118 -17.28 15.88 -12.83
C ASN A 118 -17.97 15.28 -11.62
N GLU A 119 -18.59 16.14 -10.80
CA GLU A 119 -19.26 15.74 -9.56
C GLU A 119 -20.36 14.69 -9.77
N SER A 120 -21.09 14.75 -10.89
CA SER A 120 -22.13 13.78 -11.21
C SER A 120 -21.60 12.35 -11.42
N THR A 121 -20.31 12.19 -11.69
CA THR A 121 -19.64 10.91 -11.93
C THR A 121 -18.67 10.47 -10.83
N TYR A 122 -18.51 11.26 -9.77
CA TYR A 122 -17.60 10.97 -8.64
C TYR A 122 -17.84 9.59 -8.03
N SER A 123 -19.11 9.15 -7.91
CA SER A 123 -19.43 7.83 -7.37
C SER A 123 -18.81 6.71 -8.20
N ASN A 124 -18.91 6.81 -9.51
CA ASN A 124 -18.37 5.82 -10.43
C ASN A 124 -16.84 5.86 -10.47
N ALA A 125 -16.25 7.05 -10.60
CA ALA A 125 -14.82 7.25 -10.59
C ALA A 125 -14.18 6.76 -9.26
N GLY A 126 -14.77 7.13 -8.12
CA GLY A 126 -14.31 6.72 -6.80
C GLY A 126 -14.38 5.21 -6.60
N ASN A 127 -15.47 4.57 -7.01
CA ASN A 127 -15.60 3.12 -6.91
C ASN A 127 -14.54 2.39 -7.73
N GLN A 128 -14.31 2.77 -8.98
CA GLN A 128 -13.28 2.15 -9.83
C GLN A 128 -11.86 2.42 -9.31
N SER A 129 -11.57 3.66 -8.97
CA SER A 129 -10.27 4.08 -8.45
C SER A 129 -9.90 3.32 -7.16
N VAL A 130 -10.80 3.31 -6.16
CA VAL A 130 -10.52 2.65 -4.88
C VAL A 130 -10.42 1.13 -5.01
N GLN A 131 -11.29 0.50 -5.79
CA GLN A 131 -11.20 -0.95 -6.01
C GLN A 131 -9.89 -1.33 -6.71
N TYR A 132 -9.46 -0.55 -7.69
CA TYR A 132 -8.19 -0.80 -8.36
C TYR A 132 -6.99 -0.52 -7.44
N ALA A 133 -7.08 0.50 -6.58
CA ALA A 133 -6.06 0.77 -5.56
C ALA A 133 -5.90 -0.40 -4.59
N ILE A 134 -7.00 -0.94 -4.06
CA ILE A 134 -6.96 -2.10 -3.17
C ILE A 134 -6.27 -3.28 -3.87
N ARG A 135 -6.62 -3.56 -5.12
CA ARG A 135 -5.98 -4.60 -5.92
C ARG A 135 -4.48 -4.37 -6.08
N THR A 136 -4.08 -3.20 -6.53
CA THR A 136 -2.67 -2.88 -6.85
C THR A 136 -1.79 -2.87 -5.59
N VAL A 137 -2.30 -2.32 -4.49
CA VAL A 137 -1.61 -2.34 -3.19
C VAL A 137 -1.45 -3.78 -2.68
N THR A 138 -2.48 -4.61 -2.81
CA THR A 138 -2.39 -6.03 -2.45
C THR A 138 -1.34 -6.76 -3.28
N GLN A 139 -1.29 -6.52 -4.59
CA GLN A 139 -0.27 -7.08 -5.47
C GLN A 139 1.14 -6.64 -5.07
N TYR A 140 1.32 -5.35 -4.77
CA TYR A 140 2.60 -4.79 -4.36
C TYR A 140 3.09 -5.43 -3.04
N ILE A 141 2.22 -5.50 -2.02
CA ILE A 141 2.57 -6.09 -0.73
C ILE A 141 2.87 -7.59 -0.87
N TYR A 142 2.07 -8.32 -1.66
CA TYR A 142 2.29 -9.74 -1.91
C TYR A 142 3.62 -10.00 -2.62
N LYS A 143 3.93 -9.22 -3.67
CA LYS A 143 5.22 -9.28 -4.36
C LYS A 143 6.37 -9.04 -3.40
N PHE A 144 6.30 -7.98 -2.60
CA PHE A 144 7.31 -7.67 -1.58
C PHE A 144 7.51 -8.86 -0.63
N GLY A 145 6.42 -9.43 -0.10
CA GLY A 145 6.48 -10.57 0.82
C GLY A 145 7.16 -11.80 0.19
N LYS A 146 6.93 -12.05 -1.11
CA LYS A 146 7.63 -13.09 -1.87
C LYS A 146 9.11 -12.81 -2.01
N GLU A 147 9.49 -11.59 -2.34
CA GLU A 147 10.90 -11.21 -2.55
C GLU A 147 11.72 -11.26 -1.25
N VAL A 148 11.11 -10.97 -0.10
CA VAL A 148 11.78 -11.04 1.21
C VAL A 148 11.57 -12.39 1.93
N GLY A 149 10.87 -13.35 1.33
CA GLY A 149 10.73 -14.71 1.86
C GLY A 149 9.74 -14.85 3.02
N ILE A 150 8.70 -13.99 3.08
CA ILE A 150 7.61 -14.11 4.06
C ILE A 150 6.57 -15.16 3.63
N TYR A 151 6.38 -15.38 2.32
CA TYR A 151 5.42 -16.32 1.71
C TYR A 151 6.11 -17.35 0.83
#